data_4dfc637aca347872d52f8abed9588e7c
#
_entry.id   4dfc637aca347872d52f8abed9588e7c
#
_cell.length_a   1.000
_cell.length_b   1.000
_cell.length_c   1.000
_cell.angle_alpha   90.00
_cell.angle_beta   90.00
_cell.angle_gamma   90.00
#
_symmetry.space_group_name_H-M   'P 1'
#
loop_
_entity.id
_entity.type
_entity.pdbx_description
1 polymer ?
#
loop_
_entity_poly.entity_id
_entity_poly.type
_entity_poly.pdbx_seq_one_letter_code
_entity_poly.pdbx_strand_id
1 'polypeptide(L)'
;MTEESHPASNRRIFCCSGASNVGVMSLQAAIRLAQEGFGSFSCIAGIGSSNQPMIRAAKLAGECVLIDGCPIGCGKKIMDRNKVPVDRYLIVTELGIDKTHGLDIGDCDIETVVEKRSWTRTGS
;
A
#
# COMPACT_ATOMS: atom_id res chain seq x y z
N MET A 1 -6.30 -13.10 -19.32
CA MET A 1 -5.33 -12.60 -18.34
C MET A 1 -4.66 -13.77 -17.68
N THR A 2 -3.38 -13.76 -17.70
CA THR A 2 -2.63 -14.84 -17.09
C THR A 2 -2.18 -14.53 -15.69
N GLU A 3 -2.35 -13.30 -15.29
CA GLU A 3 -1.90 -12.86 -13.97
C GLU A 3 -2.61 -13.58 -12.86
N GLU A 4 -3.81 -14.06 -13.12
CA GLU A 4 -4.58 -14.74 -12.08
C GLU A 4 -3.89 -15.99 -11.58
N SER A 5 -3.06 -16.59 -12.39
CA SER A 5 -2.34 -17.78 -11.97
C SER A 5 -1.05 -17.46 -11.25
N HIS A 6 -0.63 -16.20 -11.23
CA HIS A 6 0.56 -15.76 -10.51
C HIS A 6 0.31 -15.72 -9.02
N PRO A 7 1.32 -16.07 -8.19
CA PRO A 7 1.18 -15.86 -6.74
C PRO A 7 0.83 -14.43 -6.41
N ALA A 8 1.32 -13.47 -7.19
CA ALA A 8 1.05 -12.06 -6.98
C ALA A 8 -0.41 -11.70 -7.19
N SER A 9 -1.18 -12.51 -7.93
CA SER A 9 -2.59 -12.22 -8.17
C SER A 9 -3.41 -12.30 -6.88
N ASN A 10 -2.90 -12.98 -5.86
CA ASN A 10 -3.55 -13.05 -4.56
C ASN A 10 -3.09 -11.96 -3.61
N ARG A 11 -2.19 -11.10 -4.06
CA ARG A 11 -1.66 -10.02 -3.23
C ARG A 11 -2.41 -8.74 -3.55
N ARG A 12 -2.88 -8.06 -2.52
CA ARG A 12 -3.54 -6.77 -2.69
C ARG A 12 -2.67 -5.67 -2.14
N ILE A 13 -2.58 -4.57 -2.90
CA ILE A 13 -1.72 -3.44 -2.56
C ILE A 13 -2.59 -2.26 -2.18
N PHE A 14 -2.44 -1.78 -0.94
CA PHE A 14 -3.14 -0.62 -0.45
C PHE A 14 -2.15 0.51 -0.15
N CYS A 15 -2.61 1.74 -0.25
CA CYS A 15 -1.79 2.91 0.09
C CYS A 15 -2.69 3.95 0.74
N CYS A 16 -2.08 4.83 1.57
CA CYS A 16 -2.87 5.83 2.28
C CYS A 16 -3.34 6.97 1.37
N SER A 17 -2.59 7.28 0.32
CA SER A 17 -2.91 8.37 -0.61
C SER A 17 -3.09 9.71 0.11
N GLY A 18 -2.31 9.95 1.15
CA GLY A 18 -2.46 11.16 1.94
C GLY A 18 -2.03 12.41 1.20
N ALA A 19 -2.39 13.57 1.78
CA ALA A 19 -2.19 14.87 1.15
C ALA A 19 -0.82 15.47 1.53
N SER A 20 0.24 14.78 1.14
CA SER A 20 1.62 15.22 1.36
C SER A 20 2.49 14.55 0.31
N ASN A 21 3.76 14.96 0.25
CA ASN A 21 4.69 14.32 -0.68
C ASN A 21 4.75 12.81 -0.45
N VAL A 22 4.89 12.39 0.79
CA VAL A 22 5.02 10.95 1.09
C VAL A 22 3.70 10.21 0.89
N GLY A 23 2.56 10.88 1.10
CA GLY A 23 1.27 10.30 0.79
C GLY A 23 1.09 10.06 -0.70
N VAL A 24 1.47 11.04 -1.51
CA VAL A 24 1.42 10.89 -2.97
C VAL A 24 2.42 9.82 -3.41
N MET A 25 3.59 9.74 -2.79
CA MET A 25 4.55 8.68 -3.10
C MET A 25 3.97 7.31 -2.83
N SER A 26 3.20 7.17 -1.75
CA SER A 26 2.59 5.87 -1.44
C SER A 26 1.66 5.43 -2.57
N LEU A 27 0.91 6.36 -3.13
CA LEU A 27 0.00 6.07 -4.24
C LEU A 27 0.79 5.71 -5.50
N GLN A 28 1.79 6.52 -5.85
CA GLN A 28 2.52 6.29 -7.09
C GLN A 28 3.33 5.01 -7.02
N ALA A 29 3.88 4.69 -5.85
CA ALA A 29 4.60 3.43 -5.68
C ALA A 29 3.66 2.24 -5.79
N ALA A 30 2.47 2.34 -5.20
CA ALA A 30 1.49 1.26 -5.28
C ALA A 30 1.07 1.01 -6.73
N ILE A 31 0.84 2.08 -7.48
CA ILE A 31 0.48 1.95 -8.89
C ILE A 31 1.60 1.27 -9.67
N ARG A 32 2.84 1.71 -9.46
CA ARG A 32 3.97 1.14 -10.17
C ARG A 32 4.17 -0.33 -9.84
N LEU A 33 4.02 -0.70 -8.57
CA LEU A 33 4.10 -2.10 -8.16
C LEU A 33 3.03 -2.93 -8.86
N ALA A 34 1.81 -2.41 -8.94
CA ALA A 34 0.72 -3.12 -9.61
C ALA A 34 1.01 -3.28 -11.10
N GLN A 35 1.55 -2.23 -11.73
CA GLN A 35 1.91 -2.30 -13.14
C GLN A 35 3.00 -3.31 -13.42
N GLU A 36 3.86 -3.56 -12.44
CA GLU A 36 4.93 -4.57 -12.54
C GLU A 36 4.45 -5.97 -12.21
N GLY A 37 3.19 -6.13 -11.84
CA GLY A 37 2.64 -7.44 -11.52
C GLY A 37 2.87 -7.90 -10.10
N PHE A 38 3.29 -7.01 -9.21
CA PHE A 38 3.54 -7.37 -7.81
C PHE A 38 2.25 -7.72 -7.06
N GLY A 39 1.13 -7.15 -7.47
CA GLY A 39 -0.16 -7.42 -6.86
C GLY A 39 -1.24 -6.58 -7.52
N SER A 40 -2.45 -6.65 -6.97
CA SER A 40 -3.59 -5.90 -7.47
C SER A 40 -3.74 -4.59 -6.69
N PHE A 41 -3.78 -3.48 -7.41
CA PHE A 41 -3.99 -2.18 -6.80
C PHE A 41 -5.41 -2.13 -6.23
N SER A 42 -5.53 -1.83 -4.94
CA SER A 42 -6.80 -1.95 -4.22
C SER A 42 -7.19 -0.64 -3.57
N CYS A 43 -8.48 -0.50 -3.29
CA CYS A 43 -9.06 0.77 -2.87
C CYS A 43 -9.18 0.84 -1.35
N ILE A 44 -8.29 1.61 -0.71
CA ILE A 44 -8.35 1.77 0.74
C ILE A 44 -9.57 2.58 1.15
N ALA A 45 -10.05 3.48 0.29
CA ALA A 45 -11.25 4.23 0.59
C ALA A 45 -12.46 3.32 0.71
N GLY A 46 -12.50 2.23 -0.05
CA GLY A 46 -13.56 1.25 0.06
C GLY A 46 -13.56 0.55 1.40
N ILE A 47 -12.37 0.23 1.91
CA ILE A 47 -12.24 -0.36 3.24
C ILE A 47 -12.72 0.66 4.29
N GLY A 48 -12.23 1.90 4.15
CA GLY A 48 -12.54 2.95 5.12
C GLY A 48 -14.00 3.35 5.14
N SER A 49 -14.71 3.17 4.03
CA SER A 49 -16.12 3.50 3.94
C SER A 49 -17.02 2.30 4.29
N SER A 50 -16.43 1.23 4.77
CA SER A 50 -17.18 0.03 5.21
C SER A 50 -17.88 -0.69 4.07
N ASN A 51 -17.27 -0.69 2.89
CA ASN A 51 -17.78 -1.44 1.74
C ASN A 51 -17.54 -2.93 2.01
N GLN A 52 -18.59 -3.65 2.39
CA GLN A 52 -18.46 -5.02 2.83
C GLN A 52 -17.89 -5.98 1.78
N PRO A 53 -18.31 -5.93 0.51
CA PRO A 53 -17.68 -6.78 -0.50
C PRO A 53 -16.18 -6.54 -0.63
N MET A 54 -15.73 -5.29 -0.56
CA MET A 54 -14.31 -4.99 -0.64
C MET A 54 -13.55 -5.47 0.60
N ILE A 55 -14.15 -5.33 1.78
CA ILE A 55 -13.55 -5.82 3.01
C ILE A 55 -13.40 -7.33 2.96
N ARG A 56 -14.44 -8.02 2.49
CA ARG A 56 -14.36 -9.49 2.37
C ARG A 56 -13.28 -9.91 1.39
N ALA A 57 -13.19 -9.22 0.26
CA ALA A 57 -12.17 -9.54 -0.73
C ALA A 57 -10.76 -9.37 -0.15
N ALA A 58 -10.57 -8.31 0.63
CA ALA A 58 -9.28 -8.05 1.26
C ALA A 58 -8.96 -9.14 2.29
N LYS A 59 -9.94 -9.56 3.08
CA LYS A 59 -9.71 -10.61 4.08
C LYS A 59 -9.41 -11.97 3.44
N LEU A 60 -9.94 -12.21 2.25
CA LEU A 60 -9.72 -13.46 1.54
C LEU A 60 -8.47 -13.44 0.68
N ALA A 61 -7.81 -12.30 0.57
CA ALA A 61 -6.59 -12.20 -0.22
C ALA A 61 -5.49 -13.05 0.41
N GLY A 62 -4.61 -13.57 -0.44
CA GLY A 62 -3.46 -14.32 0.06
C GLY A 62 -2.52 -13.44 0.86
N GLU A 63 -2.39 -12.18 0.48
CA GLU A 63 -1.49 -11.27 1.17
C GLU A 63 -1.98 -9.83 0.95
N CYS A 64 -1.97 -9.03 2.01
CA CYS A 64 -2.24 -7.59 1.91
C CYS A 64 -0.97 -6.83 2.23
N VAL A 65 -0.58 -5.92 1.34
CA VAL A 65 0.54 -5.03 1.57
C VAL A 65 0.01 -3.61 1.65
N LEU A 66 0.63 -2.81 2.51
CA LEU A 66 0.16 -1.45 2.75
C LEU A 66 1.34 -0.50 2.78
N ILE A 67 1.21 0.61 2.08
CA ILE A 67 2.18 1.69 2.10
C ILE A 67 1.53 2.91 2.72
N ASP A 68 2.01 3.33 3.88
CA ASP A 68 1.64 4.61 4.50
C ASP A 68 2.77 5.60 4.26
N GLY A 69 2.40 6.88 4.10
CA GLY A 69 3.40 7.90 3.86
C GLY A 69 4.20 8.25 5.10
N CYS A 70 3.54 8.30 6.26
CA CYS A 70 4.18 8.75 7.49
C CYS A 70 3.66 7.96 8.69
N PRO A 71 4.29 8.17 9.89
CA PRO A 71 3.93 7.36 11.06
C PRO A 71 2.53 7.59 11.60
N ILE A 72 1.80 8.59 11.12
CA ILE A 72 0.40 8.75 11.50
C ILE A 72 -0.36 7.46 11.21
N GLY A 73 0.00 6.80 10.10
CA GLY A 73 -0.52 5.48 9.82
C GLY A 73 -1.99 5.44 9.51
N CYS A 74 -2.48 6.39 8.72
CA CYS A 74 -3.90 6.45 8.39
C CYS A 74 -4.39 5.17 7.74
N GLY A 75 -3.60 4.62 6.81
CA GLY A 75 -3.96 3.37 6.16
C GLY A 75 -4.00 2.22 7.13
N LYS A 76 -3.01 2.13 8.01
CA LYS A 76 -2.97 1.05 9.00
C LYS A 76 -4.17 1.12 9.92
N LYS A 77 -4.55 2.33 10.33
CA LYS A 77 -5.72 2.50 11.20
C LYS A 77 -7.00 2.07 10.51
N ILE A 78 -7.14 2.37 9.22
CA ILE A 78 -8.30 1.94 8.45
C ILE A 78 -8.37 0.42 8.38
N MET A 79 -7.25 -0.21 8.08
CA MET A 79 -7.20 -1.67 7.97
C MET A 79 -7.51 -2.32 9.31
N ASP A 80 -6.88 -1.82 10.40
CA ASP A 80 -7.10 -2.38 11.74
C ASP A 80 -8.54 -2.24 12.18
N ARG A 81 -9.15 -1.08 11.92
CA ARG A 81 -10.54 -0.85 12.32
C ARG A 81 -11.47 -1.85 11.65
N ASN A 82 -11.17 -2.24 10.45
CA ASN A 82 -12.01 -3.16 9.69
C ASN A 82 -11.53 -4.60 9.77
N LYS A 83 -10.54 -4.85 10.62
CA LYS A 83 -10.01 -6.19 10.88
C LYS A 83 -9.45 -6.86 9.62
N VAL A 84 -8.87 -6.05 8.75
CA VAL A 84 -8.18 -6.55 7.56
C VAL A 84 -6.71 -6.67 7.93
N PRO A 85 -6.14 -7.87 7.88
CA PRO A 85 -4.73 -8.05 8.27
C PRO A 85 -3.81 -7.40 7.24
N VAL A 86 -2.73 -6.80 7.72
CA VAL A 86 -1.69 -6.25 6.86
C VAL A 86 -0.47 -7.15 7.01
N ASP A 87 -0.13 -7.84 5.93
CA ASP A 87 0.95 -8.83 5.97
C ASP A 87 2.32 -8.19 5.75
N ARG A 88 2.36 -7.12 4.96
CA ARG A 88 3.59 -6.35 4.75
C ARG A 88 3.26 -4.88 4.87
N TYR A 89 4.09 -4.15 5.59
CA TYR A 89 3.81 -2.76 5.90
C TYR A 89 5.07 -1.92 5.69
N LEU A 90 4.91 -0.80 4.98
CA LEU A 90 5.98 0.13 4.74
C LEU A 90 5.52 1.54 5.05
N ILE A 91 6.37 2.29 5.75
CA ILE A 91 6.15 3.71 6.00
C ILE A 91 7.23 4.46 5.24
N VAL A 92 6.82 5.32 4.30
CA VAL A 92 7.76 5.97 3.38
C VAL A 92 8.81 6.80 4.12
N THR A 93 8.41 7.51 5.18
CA THR A 93 9.36 8.33 5.93
C THR A 93 10.45 7.50 6.60
N GLU A 94 10.22 6.22 6.82
CA GLU A 94 11.25 5.35 7.41
C GLU A 94 12.38 5.04 6.45
N LEU A 95 12.22 5.40 5.18
CA LEU A 95 13.27 5.22 4.18
C LEU A 95 14.17 6.44 4.08
N GLY A 96 14.04 7.39 5.00
CA GLY A 96 14.86 8.60 4.98
C GLY A 96 14.27 9.71 4.13
N ILE A 97 13.00 9.61 3.75
CA ILE A 97 12.32 10.63 2.95
C ILE A 97 11.51 11.49 3.88
N ASP A 98 11.80 12.79 3.90
CA ASP A 98 11.11 13.72 4.79
C ASP A 98 9.73 14.05 4.28
N LYS A 99 8.77 14.14 5.20
CA LYS A 99 7.42 14.56 4.87
C LYS A 99 7.35 16.06 4.68
N THR A 100 6.78 16.50 3.56
CA THR A 100 6.53 17.91 3.28
C THR A 100 5.15 18.03 2.63
N HIS A 101 4.70 19.26 2.45
CA HIS A 101 3.45 19.50 1.73
C HIS A 101 3.68 19.75 0.24
N GLY A 102 4.91 19.63 -0.24
CA GLY A 102 5.20 19.77 -1.65
C GLY A 102 4.72 18.56 -2.43
N LEU A 103 4.23 18.81 -3.62
CA LEU A 103 3.67 17.76 -4.48
C LEU A 103 4.56 17.46 -5.68
N ASP A 104 5.75 18.02 -5.70
CA ASP A 104 6.72 17.80 -6.76
C ASP A 104 7.53 16.55 -6.40
N ILE A 105 7.03 15.41 -6.82
CA ILE A 105 7.56 14.10 -6.39
C ILE A 105 8.57 13.62 -7.44
N GLY A 106 9.80 13.39 -7.01
CA GLY A 106 10.84 12.88 -7.91
C GLY A 106 10.73 11.38 -8.12
N ASP A 107 11.09 10.94 -9.32
CA ASP A 107 11.08 9.51 -9.65
C ASP A 107 12.03 8.71 -8.78
N CYS A 108 13.16 9.30 -8.38
CA CYS A 108 14.11 8.61 -7.51
C CYS A 108 13.48 8.15 -6.20
N ASP A 109 12.66 9.00 -5.61
CA ASP A 109 12.01 8.66 -4.34
C ASP A 109 10.99 7.55 -4.54
N ILE A 110 10.24 7.61 -5.64
CA ILE A 110 9.27 6.56 -5.97
C ILE A 110 10.00 5.24 -6.17
N GLU A 111 11.10 5.25 -6.89
CA GLU A 111 11.90 4.05 -7.12
C GLU A 111 12.41 3.46 -5.80
N THR A 112 12.82 4.31 -4.88
CA THR A 112 13.29 3.87 -3.57
C THR A 112 12.19 3.07 -2.85
N VAL A 113 10.97 3.57 -2.89
CA VAL A 113 9.84 2.88 -2.26
C VAL A 113 9.57 1.54 -2.97
N VAL A 114 9.55 1.56 -4.30
CA VAL A 114 9.26 0.37 -5.09
C VAL A 114 10.30 -0.72 -4.84
N GLU A 115 11.56 -0.34 -4.70
CA GLU A 115 12.64 -1.32 -4.48
C GLU A 115 12.54 -2.00 -3.13
N LYS A 116 11.73 -1.48 -2.21
CA LYS A 116 11.54 -2.10 -0.90
C LYS A 116 10.41 -3.13 -0.90
N ARG A 117 10.05 -3.65 -2.06
CA ARG A 117 8.95 -4.61 -2.17
C ARG A 117 9.20 -5.92 -1.41
N SER A 118 10.44 -6.16 -1.00
CA SER A 118 10.78 -7.35 -0.22
C SER A 118 10.76 -7.07 1.29
N TRP A 119 10.06 -6.04 1.68
CA TRP A 119 9.91 -5.56 3.05
C TRP A 119 9.44 -6.66 3.99
N THR A 120 9.83 -6.50 5.26
CA THR A 120 9.52 -7.50 6.28
C THR A 120 8.01 -7.63 6.48
N ARG A 121 7.56 -8.85 6.66
CA ARG A 121 6.15 -9.09 6.95
C ARG A 121 5.83 -8.63 8.36
N THR A 122 4.64 -8.07 8.54
CA THR A 122 4.20 -7.64 9.86
C THR A 122 3.80 -8.85 10.68
N GLY A 123 3.94 -8.74 11.98
CA GLY A 123 3.52 -9.78 12.90
C GLY A 123 4.47 -10.95 13.02
N SER A 124 5.62 -10.88 12.40
CA SER A 124 6.60 -11.96 12.46
C SER A 124 7.71 -11.64 13.43
#